data_4e8967784964651a986737f3a21c460f
#
_entry.id   4e8967784964651a986737f3a21c460f
#
_cell.length_a   1.000
_cell.length_b   1.000
_cell.length_c   1.000
_cell.angle_alpha   90.00
_cell.angle_beta   90.00
_cell.angle_gamma   90.00
#
_symmetry.space_group_name_H-M   'P 1'
#
loop_
_entity.id
_entity.type
_entity.pdbx_description
1 polymer ?
#
loop_
_entity_poly.entity_id
_entity_poly.type
_entity_poly.pdbx_seq_one_letter_code
_entity_poly.pdbx_strand_id
1 'polypeptide(L)'
;MKRSCRTVIGLIAASAFALSASLVERVPGPVHKFSNPFENNEPARRAGAKLYARECAACHGAKREGHGKAPPLNQSEVYAAPPGTLFWILRNGSLRRGMPSFAHLPEPQRWQIVTFLRSQPAL
;
A
#
# COMPACT_ATOMS: atom_id res chain seq x y z
N MET A 1 38.28 -15.10 -50.74
CA MET A 1 37.69 -13.98 -49.96
C MET A 1 36.46 -14.47 -49.22
N LYS A 2 36.60 -14.81 -47.93
CA LYS A 2 35.46 -15.23 -47.09
C LYS A 2 34.92 -14.04 -46.37
N ARG A 3 33.74 -13.55 -46.73
CA ARG A 3 33.01 -12.50 -46.00
C ARG A 3 32.26 -13.15 -44.85
N SER A 4 32.76 -12.93 -43.66
CA SER A 4 32.10 -13.36 -42.42
C SER A 4 30.96 -12.39 -42.13
N CYS A 5 29.73 -12.86 -42.27
CA CYS A 5 28.54 -12.13 -41.88
C CYS A 5 28.36 -12.29 -40.36
N ARG A 6 28.79 -11.29 -39.59
CA ARG A 6 28.50 -11.22 -38.15
C ARG A 6 27.08 -10.72 -37.96
N THR A 7 26.19 -11.65 -37.72
CA THR A 7 24.82 -11.36 -37.27
C THR A 7 24.90 -10.87 -35.83
N VAL A 8 24.74 -9.57 -35.63
CA VAL A 8 24.58 -8.99 -34.30
C VAL A 8 23.13 -9.23 -33.91
N ILE A 9 22.92 -10.28 -33.11
CA ILE A 9 21.63 -10.47 -32.44
C ILE A 9 21.59 -9.48 -31.30
N GLY A 10 20.91 -8.35 -31.54
CA GLY A 10 20.56 -7.41 -30.50
C GLY A 10 19.56 -8.07 -29.54
N LEU A 11 20.01 -8.43 -28.35
CA LEU A 11 19.12 -8.74 -27.25
C LEU A 11 18.39 -7.45 -26.86
N ILE A 12 17.17 -7.30 -27.35
CA ILE A 12 16.23 -6.33 -26.79
C ILE A 12 15.76 -6.96 -25.48
N ALA A 13 16.43 -6.61 -24.39
CA ALA A 13 15.89 -6.84 -23.06
C ALA A 13 14.65 -5.94 -22.94
N ALA A 14 13.50 -6.49 -23.29
CA ALA A 14 12.22 -5.91 -22.93
C ALA A 14 12.15 -5.96 -21.40
N SER A 15 12.57 -4.88 -20.76
CA SER A 15 12.29 -4.62 -19.37
C SER A 15 10.78 -4.54 -19.26
N ALA A 16 10.17 -5.65 -18.88
CA ALA A 16 8.80 -5.68 -18.40
C ALA A 16 8.80 -4.91 -17.07
N PHE A 17 8.84 -3.58 -17.14
CA PHE A 17 8.35 -2.74 -16.08
C PHE A 17 6.87 -3.06 -15.98
N ALA A 18 6.59 -4.09 -15.16
CA ALA A 18 5.24 -4.40 -14.77
C ALA A 18 4.65 -3.11 -14.21
N LEU A 19 3.68 -2.59 -14.92
CA LEU A 19 2.86 -1.45 -14.57
C LEU A 19 2.04 -1.83 -13.34
N SER A 20 2.69 -1.94 -12.20
CA SER A 20 2.05 -1.78 -10.91
C SER A 20 1.72 -0.30 -10.80
N ALA A 21 0.69 0.13 -11.55
CA ALA A 21 0.10 1.43 -11.29
C ALA A 21 -0.31 1.39 -9.82
N SER A 22 0.55 1.92 -8.98
CA SER A 22 0.40 1.97 -7.55
C SER A 22 -0.97 2.57 -7.24
N LEU A 23 -1.71 1.97 -6.29
CA LEU A 23 -2.96 2.58 -5.82
C LEU A 23 -2.74 4.03 -5.39
N VAL A 24 -1.54 4.36 -4.96
CA VAL A 24 -1.09 5.69 -4.58
C VAL A 24 -1.21 6.70 -5.74
N GLU A 25 -0.91 6.30 -6.98
CA GLU A 25 -1.00 7.19 -8.15
C GLU A 25 -2.44 7.58 -8.52
N ARG A 26 -3.43 6.82 -8.04
CA ARG A 26 -4.86 7.07 -8.30
C ARG A 26 -5.51 7.95 -7.26
N VAL A 27 -4.79 8.28 -6.20
CA VAL A 27 -5.29 9.13 -5.13
C VAL A 27 -5.25 10.60 -5.57
N PRO A 28 -6.36 11.36 -5.43
CA PRO A 28 -6.38 12.77 -5.80
C PRO A 28 -5.29 13.57 -5.08
N GLY A 29 -4.55 14.42 -5.81
CA GLY A 29 -3.42 15.18 -5.28
C GLY A 29 -3.68 15.95 -3.98
N PRO A 30 -4.82 16.65 -3.81
CA PRO A 30 -5.11 17.38 -2.57
C PRO A 30 -5.14 16.50 -1.31
N VAL A 31 -5.50 15.23 -1.47
CA VAL A 31 -5.62 14.27 -0.34
C VAL A 31 -4.27 13.94 0.29
N HIS A 32 -3.19 14.01 -0.48
CA HIS A 32 -1.84 13.78 0.05
C HIS A 32 -1.44 14.79 1.14
N LYS A 33 -2.12 15.94 1.19
CA LYS A 33 -1.87 17.00 2.19
C LYS A 33 -2.59 16.77 3.52
N PHE A 34 -3.48 15.77 3.62
CA PHE A 34 -4.19 15.50 4.86
C PHE A 34 -3.22 14.92 5.88
N SER A 35 -3.14 15.58 7.03
CA SER A 35 -2.35 15.11 8.16
C SER A 35 -3.15 14.14 9.02
N ASN A 36 -2.43 13.17 9.61
CA ASN A 36 -3.03 12.23 10.54
C ASN A 36 -3.09 12.86 11.94
N PRO A 37 -4.29 13.04 12.53
CA PRO A 37 -4.41 13.62 13.88
C PRO A 37 -3.79 12.74 14.98
N PHE A 38 -3.49 11.48 14.66
CA PHE A 38 -2.88 10.52 15.59
C PHE A 38 -1.44 10.16 15.22
N GLU A 39 -0.75 11.01 14.46
CA GLU A 39 0.65 10.78 14.12
C GLU A 39 1.48 10.63 15.40
N ASN A 40 2.33 9.60 15.47
CA ASN A 40 3.16 9.27 16.63
C ASN A 40 2.40 9.01 17.95
N ASN A 41 1.09 8.76 17.88
CA ASN A 41 0.27 8.47 19.05
C ASN A 41 0.27 6.95 19.32
N GLU A 42 0.96 6.51 20.38
CA GLU A 42 1.09 5.09 20.71
C GLU A 42 -0.23 4.41 21.10
N PRO A 43 -1.13 5.02 21.90
CA PRO A 43 -2.47 4.47 22.11
C PRO A 43 -3.25 4.27 20.82
N ALA A 44 -3.20 5.23 19.88
CA ALA A 44 -3.86 5.14 18.59
C ALA A 44 -3.23 4.03 17.72
N ARG A 45 -1.92 3.86 17.75
CA ARG A 45 -1.23 2.77 17.08
C ARG A 45 -1.70 1.39 17.56
N ARG A 46 -1.82 1.21 18.89
CA ARG A 46 -2.33 -0.04 19.47
C ARG A 46 -3.79 -0.30 19.11
N ALA A 47 -4.61 0.73 19.13
CA ALA A 47 -6.00 0.64 18.68
C ALA A 47 -6.08 0.26 17.19
N GLY A 48 -5.25 0.89 16.35
CA GLY A 48 -5.11 0.59 14.94
C GLY A 48 -4.68 -0.86 14.66
N ALA A 49 -3.77 -1.41 15.48
CA ALA A 49 -3.36 -2.81 15.38
C ALA A 49 -4.52 -3.78 15.62
N LYS A 50 -5.38 -3.49 16.60
CA LYS A 50 -6.58 -4.30 16.88
C LYS A 50 -7.60 -4.20 15.74
N LEU A 51 -7.79 -3.00 15.20
CA LEU A 51 -8.66 -2.77 14.05
C LEU A 51 -8.12 -3.51 12.81
N TYR A 52 -6.82 -3.42 12.55
CA TYR A 52 -6.17 -4.16 11.47
C TYR A 52 -6.40 -5.67 11.58
N ALA A 53 -6.20 -6.24 12.76
CA ALA A 53 -6.42 -7.67 12.99
C ALA A 53 -7.85 -8.10 12.66
N ARG A 54 -8.83 -7.26 12.95
CA ARG A 54 -10.24 -7.54 12.71
C ARG A 54 -10.66 -7.31 11.26
N GLU A 55 -10.21 -6.22 10.65
CA GLU A 55 -10.75 -5.74 9.37
C GLU A 55 -9.85 -6.07 8.17
N CYS A 56 -8.55 -6.24 8.37
CA CYS A 56 -7.57 -6.25 7.29
C CYS A 56 -6.78 -7.56 7.19
N ALA A 57 -6.49 -8.19 8.31
CA ALA A 57 -5.58 -9.33 8.39
C ALA A 57 -6.05 -10.54 7.58
N ALA A 58 -7.36 -10.75 7.43
CA ALA A 58 -7.91 -11.85 6.64
C ALA A 58 -7.41 -11.84 5.18
N CYS A 59 -7.20 -10.66 4.60
CA CYS A 59 -6.69 -10.50 3.25
C CYS A 59 -5.20 -10.17 3.21
N HIS A 60 -4.73 -9.27 4.08
CA HIS A 60 -3.35 -8.76 4.04
C HIS A 60 -2.36 -9.53 4.92
N GLY A 61 -2.83 -10.53 5.66
CA GLY A 61 -2.00 -11.30 6.58
C GLY A 61 -1.86 -10.66 7.97
N ALA A 62 -1.71 -11.50 9.00
CA ALA A 62 -1.59 -11.05 10.39
C ALA A 62 -0.32 -10.20 10.64
N LYS A 63 0.75 -10.47 9.87
CA LYS A 63 2.03 -9.75 9.89
C LYS A 63 2.15 -8.72 8.77
N ARG A 64 1.05 -8.39 8.10
CA ARG A 64 1.01 -7.48 6.96
C ARG A 64 1.82 -8.01 5.75
N GLU A 65 2.01 -9.31 5.66
CA GLU A 65 2.82 -9.99 4.63
C GLU A 65 2.17 -10.03 3.26
N GLY A 66 0.86 -9.77 3.17
CA GLY A 66 0.08 -9.94 1.96
C GLY A 66 -0.32 -11.38 1.70
N HIS A 67 -1.31 -11.58 0.85
CA HIS A 67 -1.74 -12.90 0.42
C HIS A 67 -2.52 -12.80 -0.90
N GLY A 68 -2.17 -13.64 -1.89
CA GLY A 68 -2.84 -13.65 -3.19
C GLY A 68 -2.80 -12.28 -3.87
N LYS A 69 -3.98 -11.70 -4.13
CA LYS A 69 -4.11 -10.38 -4.74
C LYS A 69 -3.94 -9.22 -3.76
N ALA A 70 -4.00 -9.49 -2.45
CA ALA A 70 -3.80 -8.47 -1.43
C ALA A 70 -2.30 -8.21 -1.25
N PRO A 71 -1.84 -6.99 -1.51
CA PRO A 71 -0.41 -6.68 -1.44
C PRO A 71 0.08 -6.70 0.01
N PRO A 72 1.40 -6.90 0.21
CA PRO A 72 2.01 -6.72 1.52
C PRO A 72 1.91 -5.26 1.97
N LEU A 73 1.67 -5.06 3.25
CA LEU A 73 1.58 -3.74 3.89
C LEU A 73 2.73 -3.49 4.86
N ASN A 74 3.74 -4.34 4.85
CA ASN A 74 4.98 -4.23 5.64
C ASN A 74 6.17 -3.77 4.76
N GLN A 75 5.92 -2.93 3.79
CA GLN A 75 6.90 -2.43 2.84
C GLN A 75 7.21 -0.95 3.07
N SER A 76 8.39 -0.52 2.64
CA SER A 76 8.86 0.87 2.74
C SER A 76 7.89 1.87 2.14
N GLU A 77 7.23 1.50 1.04
CA GLU A 77 6.26 2.34 0.33
C GLU A 77 5.04 2.66 1.20
N VAL A 78 4.59 1.70 2.03
CA VAL A 78 3.47 1.92 2.96
C VAL A 78 3.90 2.81 4.12
N TYR A 79 5.09 2.59 4.67
CA TYR A 79 5.61 3.40 5.77
C TYR A 79 5.86 4.85 5.35
N ALA A 80 6.32 5.06 4.13
CA ALA A 80 6.61 6.38 3.56
C ALA A 80 5.39 7.06 2.94
N ALA A 81 4.29 6.35 2.71
CA ALA A 81 3.11 6.91 2.07
C ALA A 81 2.55 8.10 2.87
N PRO A 82 2.12 9.18 2.20
CA PRO A 82 1.42 10.26 2.88
C PRO A 82 0.20 9.69 3.63
N PRO A 83 -0.05 10.11 4.88
CA PRO A 83 -1.15 9.55 5.68
C PRO A 83 -2.51 9.72 5.02
N GLY A 84 -2.75 10.87 4.38
CA GLY A 84 -3.99 11.12 3.64
C GLY A 84 -4.23 10.16 2.49
N THR A 85 -3.16 9.68 1.85
CA THR A 85 -3.23 8.66 0.80
C THR A 85 -3.79 7.35 1.32
N LEU A 86 -3.24 6.84 2.41
CA LEU A 86 -3.71 5.61 3.04
C LEU A 86 -5.14 5.76 3.57
N PHE A 87 -5.44 6.91 4.16
CA PHE A 87 -6.79 7.23 4.64
C PHE A 87 -7.82 7.21 3.50
N TRP A 88 -7.49 7.81 2.35
CA TRP A 88 -8.35 7.83 1.18
C TRP A 88 -8.58 6.40 0.63
N ILE A 89 -7.53 5.59 0.56
CA ILE A 89 -7.62 4.20 0.11
C ILE A 89 -8.55 3.40 1.03
N LEU A 90 -8.41 3.55 2.35
CA LEU A 90 -9.30 2.89 3.31
C LEU A 90 -10.76 3.33 3.11
N ARG A 91 -11.01 4.62 2.96
CA ARG A 91 -12.36 5.13 2.77
C ARG A 91 -13.02 4.61 1.50
N ASN A 92 -12.29 4.58 0.39
CA ASN A 92 -12.85 4.29 -0.94
C ASN A 92 -12.68 2.82 -1.34
N GLY A 93 -11.70 2.13 -0.79
CA GLY A 93 -11.33 0.79 -1.23
C GLY A 93 -10.74 0.77 -2.65
N SER A 94 -10.65 -0.41 -3.21
CA SER A 94 -10.27 -0.67 -4.60
C SER A 94 -11.05 -1.86 -5.12
N LEU A 95 -12.32 -1.68 -5.40
CA LEU A 95 -13.25 -2.75 -5.75
C LEU A 95 -12.78 -3.59 -6.94
N ARG A 96 -12.18 -2.94 -7.95
CA ARG A 96 -11.63 -3.65 -9.11
C ARG A 96 -10.51 -4.64 -8.74
N ARG A 97 -9.84 -4.41 -7.60
CA ARG A 97 -8.77 -5.27 -7.05
C ARG A 97 -9.26 -6.14 -5.90
N GLY A 98 -10.54 -6.08 -5.55
CA GLY A 98 -11.16 -6.87 -4.50
C GLY A 98 -11.04 -6.28 -3.10
N MET A 99 -10.53 -5.04 -2.93
CA MET A 99 -10.48 -4.37 -1.64
C MET A 99 -11.78 -3.59 -1.40
N PRO A 100 -12.55 -3.93 -0.35
CA PRO A 100 -13.78 -3.21 -0.05
C PRO A 100 -13.51 -1.82 0.51
N SER A 101 -14.53 -0.97 0.51
CA SER A 101 -14.53 0.31 1.20
C SER A 101 -14.69 0.10 2.71
N PHE A 102 -13.92 0.83 3.50
CA PHE A 102 -14.03 0.88 4.96
C PHE A 102 -14.67 2.21 5.44
N ALA A 103 -15.49 2.83 4.59
CA ALA A 103 -16.23 4.05 4.94
C ALA A 103 -17.22 3.84 6.11
N HIS A 104 -17.63 2.60 6.38
CA HIS A 104 -18.47 2.24 7.51
C HIS A 104 -17.78 2.40 8.88
N LEU A 105 -16.44 2.35 8.90
CA LEU A 105 -15.69 2.63 10.12
C LEU A 105 -15.71 4.14 10.42
N PRO A 106 -15.87 4.54 11.67
CA PRO A 106 -15.71 5.93 12.07
C PRO A 106 -14.37 6.52 11.63
N GLU A 107 -14.36 7.79 11.28
CA GLU A 107 -13.14 8.46 10.80
C GLU A 107 -11.93 8.29 11.74
N PRO A 108 -12.06 8.45 13.07
CA PRO A 108 -10.94 8.24 13.98
C PRO A 108 -10.37 6.82 13.90
N GLN A 109 -11.20 5.80 13.69
CA GLN A 109 -10.74 4.43 13.57
C GLN A 109 -9.92 4.21 12.29
N ARG A 110 -10.33 4.82 11.17
CA ARG A 110 -9.53 4.79 9.94
C ARG A 110 -8.16 5.46 10.14
N TRP A 111 -8.10 6.59 10.84
CA TRP A 111 -6.83 7.24 11.19
C TRP A 111 -5.96 6.40 12.12
N GLN A 112 -6.54 5.69 13.07
CA GLN A 112 -5.81 4.74 13.93
C GLN A 112 -5.20 3.60 13.10
N ILE A 113 -5.93 3.07 12.11
CA ILE A 113 -5.38 2.07 11.18
C ILE A 113 -4.20 2.66 10.41
N VAL A 114 -4.32 3.88 9.88
CA VAL A 114 -3.22 4.57 9.18
C VAL A 114 -1.99 4.72 10.09
N THR A 115 -2.19 5.12 11.35
CA THR A 115 -1.12 5.23 12.34
C THR A 115 -0.40 3.88 12.52
N PHE A 116 -1.14 2.80 12.62
CA PHE A 116 -0.56 1.45 12.72
C PHE A 116 0.18 1.05 11.44
N LEU A 117 -0.41 1.25 10.26
CA LEU A 117 0.19 0.85 8.99
C LEU A 117 1.52 1.57 8.73
N ARG A 118 1.63 2.85 9.10
CA ARG A 118 2.84 3.65 8.92
C ARG A 118 3.91 3.36 9.98
N SER A 119 3.56 2.67 11.06
CA SER A 119 4.54 2.25 12.06
C SER A 119 5.35 1.07 11.55
N GLN A 120 6.68 1.22 11.57
CA GLN A 120 7.58 0.09 11.29
C GLN A 120 7.49 -0.92 12.43
N PRO A 121 7.62 -2.24 12.14
CA PRO A 121 7.82 -3.23 13.20
C PRO A 121 9.06 -2.86 14.01
N ALA A 122 8.98 -3.03 15.32
CA ALA A 122 10.18 -2.98 16.15
C ALA A 122 11.17 -4.05 15.65
N LEU A 123 12.42 -3.66 15.45
CA LEU A 123 13.50 -4.57 15.09
C LEU A 123 13.75 -5.55 16.22
#